data_ae585349f29c259c111139ae8a2bac6b
#
_entry.id   ae585349f29c259c111139ae8a2bac6b
#
_cell.length_a   1.000
_cell.length_b   1.000
_cell.length_c   1.000
_cell.angle_alpha   90.00
_cell.angle_beta   90.00
_cell.angle_gamma   90.00
#
_symmetry.space_group_name_H-M   'P 1'
#
loop_
_entity.id
_entity.type
_entity.pdbx_description
1 polymer ?
#
loop_
_entity_poly.entity_id
_entity_poly.type
_entity_poly.pdbx_seq_one_letter_code
_entity_poly.pdbx_strand_id
1 'polypeptide(L)'
;MATDTTSQSVDQDRKAILKVHKDWWEANAGLDIPRMASCYPKGMNYLMFNLNGHPYFGIDEKIKLWEWYQEQLEIKMGDIRIMKFEISGDMAWIGCEGIFPLRAIGESGTGSESWKLDEPGDFDPFRLRATEVYRRDDGEGNPEWKMWHFHASPLPPDDEPRPAFGDTAKERGLGSNPWGDPLRVVGQ
;
A
#
# COMPACT_ATOMS: atom_id res chain seq x y z
N MET A 1 -23.79 24.18 21.81
CA MET A 1 -23.19 24.38 20.46
C MET A 1 -21.70 24.02 20.49
N ALA A 2 -21.36 22.74 20.71
CA ALA A 2 -19.96 22.26 20.76
C ALA A 2 -19.69 21.09 19.82
N THR A 3 -20.62 20.76 18.92
CA THR A 3 -20.57 19.56 18.08
C THR A 3 -19.94 19.76 16.70
N ASP A 4 -19.64 21.00 16.28
CA ASP A 4 -19.23 21.28 14.89
C ASP A 4 -17.71 21.20 14.68
N THR A 5 -16.93 21.58 15.69
CA THR A 5 -15.45 21.66 15.56
C THR A 5 -14.78 20.27 15.54
N THR A 6 -15.34 19.31 16.26
CA THR A 6 -14.77 17.94 16.34
C THR A 6 -15.02 17.16 15.04
N SER A 7 -16.18 17.33 14.42
CA SER A 7 -16.53 16.69 13.15
C SER A 7 -15.69 17.23 12.00
N GLN A 8 -15.48 18.54 11.91
CA GLN A 8 -14.63 19.16 10.90
C GLN A 8 -13.17 18.70 11.01
N SER A 9 -12.66 18.49 12.23
CA SER A 9 -11.31 17.99 12.47
C SER A 9 -11.13 16.57 11.92
N VAL A 10 -12.07 15.65 12.22
CA VAL A 10 -12.02 14.25 11.74
C VAL A 10 -12.11 14.16 10.22
N ASP A 11 -12.95 14.98 9.59
CA ASP A 11 -13.07 15.02 8.12
C ASP A 11 -11.79 15.54 7.45
N GLN A 12 -11.11 16.52 8.07
CA GLN A 12 -9.82 17.01 7.58
C GLN A 12 -8.73 15.95 7.70
N ASP A 13 -8.68 15.24 8.83
CA ASP A 13 -7.76 14.13 9.04
C ASP A 13 -7.99 13.00 8.03
N ARG A 14 -9.26 12.63 7.83
CA ARG A 14 -9.63 11.64 6.82
C ARG A 14 -9.11 12.01 5.43
N LYS A 15 -9.31 13.25 5.00
CA LYS A 15 -8.82 13.74 3.71
C LYS A 15 -7.28 13.71 3.62
N ALA A 16 -6.61 14.13 4.69
CA ALA A 16 -5.14 14.14 4.74
C ALA A 16 -4.56 12.72 4.65
N ILE A 17 -5.11 11.76 5.40
CA ILE A 17 -4.67 10.36 5.38
C ILE A 17 -4.95 9.73 4.01
N LEU A 18 -6.14 9.92 3.45
CA LEU A 18 -6.48 9.42 2.11
C LEU A 18 -5.60 10.03 1.03
N LYS A 19 -5.15 11.27 1.21
CA LYS A 19 -4.16 11.88 0.30
C LYS A 19 -2.82 11.14 0.38
N VAL A 20 -2.31 10.84 1.58
CA VAL A 20 -1.06 10.08 1.74
C VAL A 20 -1.20 8.69 1.14
N HIS A 21 -2.29 7.98 1.41
CA HIS A 21 -2.61 6.69 0.81
C HIS A 21 -2.56 6.75 -0.72
N LYS A 22 -3.30 7.69 -1.31
CA LYS A 22 -3.35 7.87 -2.76
C LYS A 22 -1.99 8.20 -3.34
N ASP A 23 -1.28 9.18 -2.75
CA ASP A 23 0.04 9.60 -3.23
C ASP A 23 1.03 8.44 -3.23
N TRP A 24 0.98 7.61 -2.20
CA TRP A 24 1.85 6.44 -2.11
C TRP A 24 1.54 5.39 -3.18
N TRP A 25 0.28 5.01 -3.37
CA TRP A 25 -0.10 3.99 -4.37
C TRP A 25 0.16 4.45 -5.80
N GLU A 26 -0.13 5.70 -6.12
CA GLU A 26 0.17 6.27 -7.44
C GLU A 26 1.68 6.36 -7.69
N ALA A 27 2.45 6.78 -6.69
CA ALA A 27 3.91 6.85 -6.79
C ALA A 27 4.55 5.47 -6.90
N ASN A 28 4.04 4.48 -6.16
CA ASN A 28 4.50 3.10 -6.24
C ASN A 28 4.28 2.49 -7.63
N ALA A 29 3.19 2.82 -8.31
CA ALA A 29 2.91 2.37 -9.68
C ALA A 29 3.96 2.86 -10.70
N GLY A 30 4.58 4.01 -10.47
CA GLY A 30 5.65 4.53 -11.33
C GLY A 30 7.04 4.39 -10.73
N LEU A 31 7.15 3.81 -9.53
CA LEU A 31 8.37 3.81 -8.72
C LEU A 31 8.97 5.22 -8.58
N ASP A 32 8.11 6.22 -8.37
CA ASP A 32 8.51 7.61 -8.08
C ASP A 32 9.01 7.69 -6.62
N ILE A 33 10.29 7.36 -6.44
CA ILE A 33 10.92 7.23 -5.12
C ILE A 33 10.79 8.50 -4.28
N PRO A 34 11.07 9.72 -4.79
CA PRO A 34 10.90 10.94 -4.00
C PRO A 34 9.46 11.14 -3.50
N ARG A 35 8.47 10.88 -4.33
CA ARG A 35 7.05 10.98 -3.94
C ARG A 35 6.67 9.91 -2.93
N MET A 36 7.08 8.66 -3.13
CA MET A 36 6.89 7.60 -2.14
C MET A 36 7.53 7.95 -0.79
N ALA A 37 8.79 8.40 -0.81
CA ALA A 37 9.52 8.75 0.41
C ALA A 37 8.83 9.87 1.19
N SER A 38 8.18 10.83 0.53
CA SER A 38 7.43 11.89 1.18
C SER A 38 6.23 11.44 2.00
N CYS A 39 5.74 10.22 1.76
CA CYS A 39 4.61 9.63 2.50
C CYS A 39 5.00 9.05 3.86
N TYR A 40 6.28 8.92 4.17
CA TYR A 40 6.81 8.28 5.37
C TYR A 40 7.39 9.25 6.38
N PRO A 41 7.46 8.87 7.67
CA PRO A 41 8.18 9.66 8.66
C PRO A 41 9.68 9.63 8.36
N LYS A 42 10.38 10.66 8.80
CA LYS A 42 11.83 10.78 8.68
C LYS A 42 12.58 9.82 9.61
N GLY A 43 13.82 9.51 9.23
CA GLY A 43 14.72 8.68 10.02
C GLY A 43 14.30 7.22 10.11
N MET A 44 14.56 6.61 11.27
CA MET A 44 14.35 5.19 11.54
C MET A 44 12.94 4.83 12.02
N ASN A 45 11.99 5.76 11.98
CA ASN A 45 10.66 5.59 12.57
C ASN A 45 9.72 4.66 11.77
N TYR A 46 10.02 4.44 10.50
CA TYR A 46 9.22 3.57 9.64
C TYR A 46 9.60 2.09 9.80
N LEU A 47 8.60 1.23 9.78
CA LEU A 47 8.77 -0.23 9.69
C LEU A 47 7.88 -0.79 8.57
N MET A 48 8.47 -1.63 7.73
CA MET A 48 7.74 -2.42 6.76
C MET A 48 7.99 -3.90 6.90
N PHE A 49 6.93 -4.69 6.88
CA PHE A 49 6.99 -6.13 6.57
C PHE A 49 6.63 -6.31 5.09
N ASN A 50 7.62 -6.64 4.29
CA ASN A 50 7.45 -6.79 2.85
C ASN A 50 7.14 -8.23 2.46
N LEU A 51 6.58 -8.42 1.27
CA LEU A 51 6.23 -9.72 0.69
C LEU A 51 7.41 -10.69 0.54
N ASN A 52 8.62 -10.16 0.41
CA ASN A 52 9.85 -10.97 0.38
C ASN A 52 10.28 -11.52 1.74
N GLY A 53 9.45 -11.34 2.78
CA GLY A 53 9.73 -11.83 4.13
C GLY A 53 10.78 -11.04 4.91
N HIS A 54 11.29 -9.93 4.33
CA HIS A 54 12.29 -9.10 4.97
C HIS A 54 11.66 -7.85 5.62
N PRO A 55 12.04 -7.53 6.88
CA PRO A 55 11.67 -6.26 7.50
C PRO A 55 12.60 -5.14 7.01
N TYR A 56 12.04 -3.96 6.75
CA TYR A 56 12.79 -2.75 6.40
C TYR A 56 12.56 -1.70 7.47
N PHE A 57 13.66 -1.15 7.99
CA PHE A 57 13.67 -0.16 9.06
C PHE A 57 14.09 1.21 8.53
N GLY A 58 13.22 2.19 8.77
CA GLY A 58 13.46 3.55 8.32
C GLY A 58 13.31 3.74 6.81
N ILE A 59 13.36 5.01 6.40
CA ILE A 59 13.12 5.38 5.01
C ILE A 59 14.32 5.05 4.11
N ASP A 60 15.54 5.09 4.63
CA ASP A 60 16.76 4.86 3.83
C ASP A 60 16.85 3.41 3.32
N GLU A 61 16.49 2.43 4.15
CA GLU A 61 16.43 1.03 3.71
C GLU A 61 15.33 0.82 2.67
N LYS A 62 14.22 1.52 2.84
CA LYS A 62 13.10 1.44 1.90
C LYS A 62 13.45 2.07 0.55
N ILE A 63 14.18 3.18 0.53
CA ILE A 63 14.67 3.81 -0.72
C ILE A 63 15.55 2.82 -1.49
N LYS A 64 16.51 2.16 -0.82
CA LYS A 64 17.37 1.15 -1.47
C LYS A 64 16.58 -0.01 -2.08
N LEU A 65 15.51 -0.45 -1.41
CA LEU A 65 14.63 -1.47 -1.98
C LEU A 65 13.93 -0.98 -3.26
N TRP A 66 13.44 0.26 -3.28
CA TRP A 66 12.78 0.83 -4.45
C TRP A 66 13.76 1.08 -5.60
N GLU A 67 14.97 1.54 -5.32
CA GLU A 67 16.05 1.66 -6.31
C GLU A 67 16.34 0.31 -6.97
N TRP A 68 16.42 -0.75 -6.15
CA TRP A 68 16.56 -2.10 -6.67
C TRP A 68 15.35 -2.54 -7.50
N TYR A 69 14.11 -2.21 -7.09
CA TYR A 69 12.91 -2.52 -7.87
C TYR A 69 12.87 -1.80 -9.21
N GLN A 70 13.36 -0.57 -9.31
CA GLN A 70 13.42 0.16 -10.58
C GLN A 70 14.24 -0.56 -11.64
N GLU A 71 15.24 -1.35 -11.24
CA GLU A 71 16.08 -2.14 -12.14
C GLU A 71 15.46 -3.49 -12.50
N GLN A 72 14.52 -3.98 -11.69
CA GLN A 72 13.98 -5.34 -11.80
C GLN A 72 12.54 -5.40 -12.28
N LEU A 73 11.75 -4.36 -12.01
CA LEU A 73 10.30 -4.40 -12.13
C LEU A 73 9.74 -3.19 -12.86
N GLU A 74 8.69 -3.43 -13.64
CA GLU A 74 7.77 -2.37 -14.08
C GLU A 74 6.40 -2.62 -13.43
N ILE A 75 5.87 -1.61 -12.75
CA ILE A 75 4.59 -1.65 -12.04
C ILE A 75 3.67 -0.62 -12.67
N LYS A 76 2.42 -0.97 -12.94
CA LYS A 76 1.39 -0.03 -13.38
C LYS A 76 0.35 0.18 -12.29
N MET A 77 -0.34 1.31 -12.36
CA MET A 77 -1.47 1.57 -11.48
C MET A 77 -2.52 0.48 -11.62
N GLY A 78 -2.99 -0.01 -10.47
CA GLY A 78 -3.94 -1.08 -10.37
C GLY A 78 -5.25 -0.68 -9.70
N ASP A 79 -6.07 -1.69 -9.43
CA ASP A 79 -7.29 -1.56 -8.63
C ASP A 79 -6.94 -1.78 -7.15
N ILE A 80 -6.95 -0.70 -6.38
CA ILE A 80 -6.72 -0.72 -4.93
C ILE A 80 -8.03 -0.40 -4.23
N ARG A 81 -8.39 -1.25 -3.28
CA ARG A 81 -9.66 -1.16 -2.56
C ARG A 81 -9.44 -1.07 -1.06
N ILE A 82 -9.90 0.02 -0.47
CA ILE A 82 -9.95 0.17 0.98
C ILE A 82 -11.09 -0.70 1.53
N MET A 83 -10.74 -1.67 2.39
CA MET A 83 -11.67 -2.57 3.05
C MET A 83 -12.12 -2.01 4.41
N LYS A 84 -11.21 -1.32 5.09
CA LYS A 84 -11.46 -0.72 6.40
C LYS A 84 -10.58 0.51 6.58
N PHE A 85 -11.14 1.56 7.16
CA PHE A 85 -10.43 2.78 7.53
C PHE A 85 -10.95 3.29 8.87
N GLU A 86 -10.05 3.45 9.84
CA GLU A 86 -10.36 3.98 11.17
C GLU A 86 -9.35 5.03 11.60
N ILE A 87 -9.83 6.04 12.32
CA ILE A 87 -9.03 7.12 12.90
C ILE A 87 -9.33 7.15 14.40
N SER A 88 -8.27 7.23 15.23
CA SER A 88 -8.35 7.35 16.67
C SER A 88 -7.29 8.31 17.18
N GLY A 89 -7.68 9.56 17.43
CA GLY A 89 -6.74 10.63 17.81
C GLY A 89 -5.68 10.87 16.74
N ASP A 90 -4.42 10.74 17.11
CA ASP A 90 -3.27 10.93 16.21
C ASP A 90 -2.80 9.63 15.54
N MET A 91 -3.62 8.60 15.59
CA MET A 91 -3.38 7.32 14.92
C MET A 91 -4.52 6.98 13.97
N ALA A 92 -4.18 6.32 12.85
CA ALA A 92 -5.16 5.77 11.93
C ALA A 92 -4.61 4.51 11.29
N TRP A 93 -5.51 3.69 10.74
CA TRP A 93 -5.10 2.55 9.92
C TRP A 93 -6.05 2.32 8.76
N ILE A 94 -5.49 1.78 7.68
CA ILE A 94 -6.21 1.35 6.49
C ILE A 94 -5.87 -0.12 6.25
N GLY A 95 -6.89 -0.96 6.09
CA GLY A 95 -6.75 -2.28 5.49
C GLY A 95 -7.22 -2.23 4.05
N CYS A 96 -6.38 -2.65 3.11
CA CYS A 96 -6.71 -2.63 1.69
C CYS A 96 -6.31 -3.93 0.98
N GLU A 97 -6.92 -4.16 -0.17
CA GLU A 97 -6.56 -5.20 -1.14
C GLU A 97 -6.24 -4.53 -2.48
N GLY A 98 -5.27 -5.08 -3.21
CA GLY A 98 -4.88 -4.55 -4.50
C GLY A 98 -4.59 -5.63 -5.52
N ILE A 99 -4.93 -5.34 -6.78
CA ILE A 99 -4.46 -6.07 -7.96
C ILE A 99 -3.87 -5.03 -8.90
N PHE A 100 -2.62 -5.20 -9.28
CA PHE A 100 -1.96 -4.29 -10.21
C PHE A 100 -1.06 -5.06 -11.20
N PRO A 101 -0.88 -4.54 -12.44
CA PRO A 101 0.00 -5.15 -13.40
C PRO A 101 1.45 -4.96 -12.97
N LEU A 102 2.18 -6.04 -12.98
CA LEU A 102 3.60 -6.06 -12.68
C LEU A 102 4.31 -6.98 -13.66
N ARG A 103 5.50 -6.59 -14.14
CA ARG A 103 6.36 -7.46 -14.92
C ARG A 103 7.81 -7.35 -14.50
N ALA A 104 8.57 -8.41 -14.70
CA ALA A 104 10.01 -8.37 -14.61
C ALA A 104 10.61 -7.69 -15.86
N ILE A 105 11.62 -6.85 -15.67
CA ILE A 105 12.38 -6.19 -16.74
C ILE A 105 13.88 -6.47 -16.65
N GLY A 106 14.38 -6.89 -15.48
CA GLY A 106 15.77 -7.27 -15.24
C GLY A 106 16.01 -8.77 -15.44
N GLU A 107 17.28 -9.17 -15.41
CA GLU A 107 17.61 -10.58 -15.27
C GLU A 107 17.04 -11.11 -13.98
N SER A 108 16.31 -12.24 -14.04
CA SER A 108 15.62 -12.82 -12.89
C SER A 108 16.56 -12.94 -11.71
N GLY A 109 16.30 -12.15 -10.68
CA GLY A 109 17.14 -12.07 -9.50
C GLY A 109 17.19 -13.41 -8.78
N THR A 110 18.36 -13.79 -8.33
CA THR A 110 18.63 -14.97 -7.50
C THR A 110 18.14 -14.81 -6.06
N GLY A 111 17.01 -14.15 -5.83
CA GLY A 111 16.40 -14.01 -4.52
C GLY A 111 15.50 -15.20 -4.16
N SER A 112 15.51 -15.62 -2.90
CA SER A 112 14.60 -16.62 -2.32
C SER A 112 13.19 -16.07 -2.18
N GLU A 113 12.59 -15.55 -3.23
CA GLU A 113 11.42 -14.72 -3.15
C GLU A 113 10.18 -15.53 -3.46
N SER A 114 9.23 -15.49 -2.55
CA SER A 114 7.93 -16.15 -2.68
C SER A 114 7.04 -15.58 -3.79
N TRP A 115 7.53 -14.59 -4.54
CA TRP A 115 6.86 -13.91 -5.64
C TRP A 115 7.79 -13.81 -6.86
N LYS A 116 8.28 -14.91 -7.36
CA LYS A 116 9.07 -14.94 -8.60
C LYS A 116 8.19 -14.51 -9.76
N LEU A 117 8.62 -13.45 -10.42
CA LEU A 117 8.24 -13.18 -11.79
C LEU A 117 9.15 -14.03 -12.66
N ASP A 118 8.59 -14.99 -13.35
CA ASP A 118 9.36 -16.09 -13.91
C ASP A 118 10.25 -15.73 -15.11
N GLU A 119 10.03 -14.65 -15.82
CA GLU A 119 10.91 -14.13 -16.89
C GLU A 119 10.47 -12.73 -17.34
N PRO A 120 11.35 -11.92 -18.00
CA PRO A 120 10.92 -10.70 -18.67
C PRO A 120 9.80 -11.02 -19.66
N GLY A 121 8.62 -10.48 -19.46
CA GLY A 121 7.44 -10.86 -20.21
C GLY A 121 6.32 -9.85 -20.16
N ASP A 122 5.13 -10.35 -20.40
CA ASP A 122 3.89 -9.58 -20.31
C ASP A 122 3.58 -9.19 -18.86
N PHE A 123 2.70 -8.23 -18.68
CA PHE A 123 2.23 -7.84 -17.36
C PHE A 123 1.32 -8.89 -16.77
N ASP A 124 1.68 -9.40 -15.60
CA ASP A 124 0.86 -10.30 -14.81
C ASP A 124 0.11 -9.56 -13.68
N PRO A 125 -1.08 -10.03 -13.30
CA PRO A 125 -1.80 -9.47 -12.18
C PRO A 125 -1.14 -9.85 -10.87
N PHE A 126 -0.45 -8.92 -10.25
CA PHE A 126 0.09 -9.07 -8.92
C PHE A 126 -0.96 -8.73 -7.86
N ARG A 127 -1.13 -9.60 -6.87
CA ARG A 127 -2.22 -9.54 -5.89
C ARG A 127 -1.67 -9.45 -4.47
N LEU A 128 -2.10 -8.45 -3.73
CA LEU A 128 -1.74 -8.31 -2.32
C LEU A 128 -2.88 -7.76 -1.47
N ARG A 129 -2.75 -7.94 -0.17
CA ARG A 129 -3.44 -7.16 0.85
C ARG A 129 -2.42 -6.43 1.70
N ALA A 130 -2.81 -5.27 2.21
CA ALA A 130 -1.94 -4.48 3.04
C ALA A 130 -2.66 -3.92 4.27
N THR A 131 -1.89 -3.71 5.32
CA THR A 131 -2.26 -2.88 6.46
C THR A 131 -1.31 -1.70 6.51
N GLU A 132 -1.88 -0.51 6.47
CA GLU A 132 -1.17 0.77 6.54
C GLU A 132 -1.51 1.42 7.88
N VAL A 133 -0.50 1.79 8.66
CA VAL A 133 -0.69 2.52 9.93
C VAL A 133 -0.13 3.91 9.78
N TYR A 134 -0.94 4.89 10.14
CA TYR A 134 -0.62 6.31 10.04
C TYR A 134 -0.53 6.95 11.41
N ARG A 135 0.35 7.95 11.55
CA ARG A 135 0.40 8.85 12.70
C ARG A 135 0.47 10.28 12.22
N ARG A 136 -0.07 11.18 13.04
CA ARG A 136 0.05 12.63 12.83
C ARG A 136 1.40 13.13 13.40
N ASP A 137 2.47 12.69 12.79
CA ASP A 137 3.85 13.00 13.18
C ASP A 137 4.75 12.69 11.97
N ASP A 138 5.56 13.64 11.54
CA ASP A 138 6.48 13.48 10.41
C ASP A 138 7.82 12.80 10.79
N GLY A 139 7.97 12.41 12.05
CA GLY A 139 9.21 11.85 12.61
C GLY A 139 10.16 12.89 13.23
N GLU A 140 9.84 14.18 13.10
CA GLU A 140 10.54 15.32 13.73
C GLU A 140 9.65 16.08 14.71
N GLY A 141 8.42 15.58 14.96
CA GLY A 141 7.46 16.17 15.89
C GLY A 141 6.51 17.21 15.26
N ASN A 142 6.52 17.38 13.93
CA ASN A 142 5.52 18.20 13.27
C ASN A 142 4.22 17.39 13.06
N PRO A 143 3.04 18.02 13.22
CA PRO A 143 1.75 17.33 13.17
C PRO A 143 1.28 17.05 11.73
N GLU A 144 2.04 16.25 11.00
CA GLU A 144 1.73 15.81 9.66
C GLU A 144 1.37 14.32 9.63
N TRP A 145 0.31 13.95 8.89
CA TRP A 145 -0.02 12.56 8.70
C TRP A 145 0.99 11.85 7.79
N LYS A 146 1.63 10.80 8.31
CA LYS A 146 2.60 9.97 7.60
C LYS A 146 2.29 8.50 7.84
N MET A 147 2.69 7.63 6.89
CA MET A 147 2.59 6.18 7.02
C MET A 147 3.79 5.66 7.82
N TRP A 148 3.53 5.20 9.05
CA TRP A 148 4.56 4.73 9.99
C TRP A 148 4.82 3.23 9.91
N HIS A 149 3.84 2.49 9.37
CA HIS A 149 3.98 1.05 9.18
C HIS A 149 3.21 0.61 7.95
N PHE A 150 3.81 -0.34 7.23
CA PHE A 150 3.18 -1.03 6.11
C PHE A 150 3.44 -2.52 6.25
N HIS A 151 2.39 -3.34 6.21
CA HIS A 151 2.50 -4.78 6.16
C HIS A 151 1.79 -5.29 4.93
N ALA A 152 2.52 -5.95 4.04
CA ALA A 152 1.97 -6.61 2.87
C ALA A 152 1.94 -8.12 3.05
N SER A 153 0.88 -8.75 2.57
CA SER A 153 0.76 -10.20 2.48
C SER A 153 0.15 -10.59 1.12
N PRO A 154 0.44 -11.81 0.61
CA PRO A 154 -0.18 -12.27 -0.61
C PRO A 154 -1.69 -12.30 -0.50
N LEU A 155 -2.39 -11.95 -1.57
CA LEU A 155 -3.81 -12.19 -1.76
C LEU A 155 -3.96 -13.36 -2.72
N PRO A 156 -4.46 -14.52 -2.26
CA PRO A 156 -4.58 -15.70 -3.10
C PRO A 156 -5.46 -15.47 -4.33
N PRO A 157 -5.24 -16.20 -5.43
CA PRO A 157 -6.16 -16.25 -6.56
C PRO A 157 -7.57 -16.70 -6.14
N ASP A 158 -8.58 -16.34 -6.94
CA ASP A 158 -9.98 -16.64 -6.58
C ASP A 158 -10.34 -18.11 -6.67
N ASP A 159 -9.58 -18.88 -7.41
CA ASP A 159 -9.72 -20.35 -7.59
C ASP A 159 -8.91 -21.18 -6.57
N GLU A 160 -8.14 -20.55 -5.70
CA GLU A 160 -7.41 -21.24 -4.65
C GLU A 160 -8.37 -21.77 -3.57
N PRO A 161 -8.18 -23.02 -3.05
CA PRO A 161 -9.01 -23.56 -1.99
C PRO A 161 -9.05 -22.67 -0.76
N ARG A 162 -10.26 -22.46 -0.21
CA ARG A 162 -10.53 -21.57 0.92
C ARG A 162 -11.36 -22.26 1.98
N PRO A 163 -11.44 -21.68 3.19
CA PRO A 163 -12.51 -22.02 4.11
C PRO A 163 -13.89 -21.88 3.44
N ALA A 164 -14.86 -22.69 3.87
CA ALA A 164 -16.21 -22.72 3.30
C ALA A 164 -17.05 -21.42 3.55
N PHE A 165 -16.42 -20.38 4.03
CA PHE A 165 -17.04 -19.08 4.32
C PHE A 165 -16.09 -17.94 3.93
N GLY A 166 -16.66 -16.77 3.70
CA GLY A 166 -15.95 -15.58 3.27
C GLY A 166 -15.90 -15.44 1.74
N ASP A 167 -16.10 -14.23 1.28
CA ASP A 167 -16.12 -13.90 -0.13
C ASP A 167 -14.70 -13.89 -0.72
N THR A 168 -14.59 -14.25 -1.98
CA THR A 168 -13.38 -14.06 -2.77
C THR A 168 -13.13 -12.57 -3.03
N ALA A 169 -11.90 -12.21 -3.39
CA ALA A 169 -11.60 -10.84 -3.81
C ALA A 169 -12.47 -10.39 -5.00
N LYS A 170 -12.73 -11.29 -5.94
CA LYS A 170 -13.61 -11.06 -7.09
C LYS A 170 -15.07 -10.81 -6.67
N GLU A 171 -15.62 -11.62 -5.74
CA GLU A 171 -16.97 -11.43 -5.21
C GLU A 171 -17.10 -10.12 -4.45
N ARG A 172 -16.04 -9.69 -3.76
CA ARG A 172 -15.95 -8.32 -3.22
C ARG A 172 -15.72 -7.25 -4.29
N GLY A 173 -15.61 -7.65 -5.56
CA GLY A 173 -15.48 -6.77 -6.73
C GLY A 173 -14.08 -6.19 -6.93
N LEU A 174 -13.02 -6.76 -6.33
CA LEU A 174 -11.65 -6.39 -6.67
C LEU A 174 -11.32 -6.82 -8.10
N GLY A 175 -10.62 -5.99 -8.85
CA GLY A 175 -10.31 -6.22 -10.26
C GLY A 175 -11.45 -5.88 -11.22
N SER A 176 -12.63 -5.47 -10.74
CA SER A 176 -13.74 -5.03 -11.57
C SER A 176 -13.55 -3.61 -12.16
N ASN A 177 -12.60 -2.88 -11.64
CA ASN A 177 -12.17 -1.57 -12.12
C ASN A 177 -10.65 -1.59 -12.30
N PRO A 178 -10.13 -2.31 -13.32
CA PRO A 178 -8.71 -2.43 -13.55
C PRO A 178 -8.11 -1.02 -13.70
N TRP A 179 -7.10 -0.74 -12.91
CA TRP A 179 -6.39 0.54 -12.93
C TRP A 179 -7.23 1.76 -12.46
N GLY A 180 -8.17 1.50 -11.58
CA GLY A 180 -9.15 2.48 -11.12
C GLY A 180 -8.72 3.36 -9.95
N ASP A 181 -9.70 3.96 -9.29
CA ASP A 181 -9.50 4.90 -8.19
C ASP A 181 -8.98 4.18 -6.92
N PRO A 182 -7.73 4.49 -6.45
CA PRO A 182 -7.17 3.90 -5.23
C PRO A 182 -7.88 4.35 -3.94
N LEU A 183 -8.82 5.28 -4.05
CA LEU A 183 -9.62 5.77 -2.92
C LEU A 183 -10.96 5.06 -2.76
N ARG A 184 -11.26 4.06 -3.60
CA ARG A 184 -12.52 3.35 -3.52
C ARG A 184 -12.66 2.60 -2.19
N VAL A 185 -13.63 2.98 -1.38
CA VAL A 185 -13.99 2.31 -0.13
C VAL A 185 -15.16 1.37 -0.36
N VAL A 186 -15.04 0.13 0.12
CA VAL A 186 -16.08 -0.89 0.00
C VAL A 186 -16.89 -0.96 1.28
N GLY A 187 -18.22 -1.01 1.14
CA GLY A 187 -19.11 -1.30 2.28
C GLY A 187 -19.36 -0.13 3.23
N GLN A 188 -19.40 1.08 2.71
CA GLN A 188 -19.98 2.23 3.41
C GLN A 188 -21.32 2.61 2.79
#